data_674f6e297f74ed4335544d6360bf9f1b
#
_entry.id   674f6e297f74ed4335544d6360bf9f1b
#
_cell.length_a   1.000
_cell.length_b   1.000
_cell.length_c   1.000
_cell.angle_alpha   90.00
_cell.angle_beta   90.00
_cell.angle_gamma   90.00
#
_symmetry.space_group_name_H-M   'P 1'
#
loop_
_entity.id
_entity.type
_entity.pdbx_description
1 polymer ?
#
loop_
_entity_poly.entity_id
_entity_poly.type
_entity_poly.pdbx_seq_one_letter_code
_entity_poly.pdbx_strand_id
1 'polypeptide(L)'
;KKSGTLLKKMKDFNWIYFCMQFIPVKTRLFLPPKDDILTLFGTSFPWLENGDLLFISSKILAVHQWRCVKIGTAEKKSLIEKESEKYLINEHIPWGLYLTITDNTLIPSAGIDESNANGYYILLPKDYQEEVKKLHTCLLKKYQINQLWIIITDTTSRPLRYGTAGIALYSYGFYPLIDKRGEQDLFGKTMELTQINLPESLSSFVVFLMGETNEQTPMLIAR
;
A
#
# COMPACT_ATOMS: atom_id res chain seq x y z
N LYS A 1 29.90 -10.16 -2.06
CA LYS A 1 29.76 -11.35 -1.15
C LYS A 1 28.64 -11.22 -0.10
N LYS A 2 27.92 -10.08 0.00
CA LYS A 2 26.77 -9.89 0.93
C LYS A 2 25.40 -10.25 0.33
N SER A 3 25.28 -10.49 -0.96
CA SER A 3 24.01 -10.83 -1.63
C SER A 3 23.57 -12.29 -1.44
N GLY A 4 24.50 -13.19 -1.18
CA GLY A 4 24.20 -14.62 -1.05
C GLY A 4 23.42 -15.03 0.21
N THR A 5 23.51 -14.24 1.29
CA THR A 5 22.86 -14.57 2.56
C THR A 5 21.39 -14.13 2.60
N LEU A 6 21.02 -13.07 1.87
CA LEU A 6 19.61 -12.65 1.71
C LEU A 6 18.82 -13.62 0.80
N LEU A 7 19.43 -14.06 -0.29
CA LEU A 7 18.83 -15.02 -1.23
C LEU A 7 18.56 -16.40 -0.59
N LYS A 8 19.41 -16.81 0.38
CA LYS A 8 19.24 -18.10 1.08
C LYS A 8 18.06 -18.10 2.06
N LYS A 9 17.70 -16.94 2.64
CA LYS A 9 16.51 -16.78 3.51
C LYS A 9 15.17 -16.82 2.78
N MET A 10 15.15 -16.74 1.45
CA MET A 10 13.92 -16.70 0.67
C MET A 10 13.43 -18.07 0.20
N LYS A 11 14.29 -19.12 0.26
CA LYS A 11 13.85 -20.50 -0.05
C LYS A 11 12.94 -21.09 1.02
N ASP A 12 12.88 -20.48 2.19
CA ASP A 12 12.06 -20.93 3.32
C ASP A 12 10.65 -20.30 3.33
N PHE A 13 10.26 -19.62 2.25
CA PHE A 13 8.91 -19.03 2.10
C PHE A 13 7.88 -20.13 1.72
N ASN A 14 7.72 -21.10 2.60
CA ASN A 14 6.73 -22.17 2.47
C ASN A 14 5.34 -21.73 2.98
N TRP A 15 4.93 -20.51 2.64
CA TRP A 15 3.63 -19.93 3.06
C TRP A 15 2.42 -20.65 2.44
N ILE A 16 2.62 -21.48 1.42
CA ILE A 16 1.54 -22.09 0.65
C ILE A 16 0.76 -23.14 1.46
N TYR A 17 1.26 -23.57 2.62
CA TYR A 17 0.65 -24.62 3.42
C TYR A 17 0.19 -24.17 4.82
N PHE A 18 0.29 -22.87 5.15
CA PHE A 18 -0.20 -22.34 6.41
C PHE A 18 -1.54 -21.61 6.22
N CYS A 19 -2.44 -21.82 7.17
CA CYS A 19 -3.68 -21.06 7.27
C CYS A 19 -3.33 -19.61 7.61
N MET A 20 -3.31 -18.74 6.61
CA MET A 20 -2.99 -17.33 6.78
C MET A 20 -4.18 -16.61 7.42
N GLN A 21 -3.98 -16.01 8.56
CA GLN A 21 -5.00 -15.22 9.24
C GLN A 21 -4.90 -13.76 8.80
N PHE A 22 -6.02 -13.17 8.39
CA PHE A 22 -6.14 -11.75 8.06
C PHE A 22 -6.96 -11.04 9.14
N ILE A 23 -6.37 -10.03 9.77
CA ILE A 23 -6.93 -9.31 10.90
C ILE A 23 -7.08 -7.84 10.54
N PRO A 24 -8.26 -7.40 10.03
CA PRO A 24 -8.52 -5.96 9.86
C PRO A 24 -8.47 -5.24 11.20
N VAL A 25 -7.75 -4.14 11.26
CA VAL A 25 -7.53 -3.41 12.50
C VAL A 25 -8.40 -2.17 12.53
N LYS A 26 -9.43 -2.19 13.39
CA LYS A 26 -10.27 -1.02 13.63
C LYS A 26 -9.49 0.01 14.44
N THR A 27 -9.46 1.26 13.96
CA THR A 27 -8.76 2.35 14.63
C THR A 27 -9.74 3.44 15.04
N ARG A 28 -9.27 4.42 15.82
CA ARG A 28 -9.96 5.70 15.92
C ARG A 28 -9.97 6.42 14.58
N LEU A 29 -10.79 7.45 14.45
CA LEU A 29 -10.72 8.34 13.29
C LEU A 29 -9.31 8.97 13.20
N PHE A 30 -8.78 8.98 11.98
CA PHE A 30 -7.52 9.64 11.65
C PHE A 30 -7.84 10.95 10.93
N LEU A 31 -7.43 12.07 11.52
CA LEU A 31 -8.02 13.37 11.20
C LEU A 31 -7.10 14.22 10.29
N PRO A 32 -7.53 14.51 9.04
CA PRO A 32 -6.87 15.53 8.22
C PRO A 32 -6.96 16.93 8.89
N PRO A 33 -6.04 17.84 8.63
CA PRO A 33 -4.94 17.73 7.67
C PRO A 33 -3.71 17.04 8.23
N LYS A 34 -3.68 16.73 9.52
CA LYS A 34 -2.54 16.13 10.21
C LYS A 34 -2.97 15.26 11.37
N ASP A 35 -2.39 14.08 11.41
CA ASP A 35 -2.45 13.19 12.58
C ASP A 35 -1.17 12.35 12.64
N ASP A 36 -0.86 11.75 13.78
CA ASP A 36 0.35 10.94 13.93
C ASP A 36 0.03 9.45 13.85
N ILE A 37 0.56 8.78 12.82
CA ILE A 37 0.37 7.35 12.60
C ILE A 37 0.83 6.51 13.80
N LEU A 38 1.86 6.93 14.55
CA LEU A 38 2.35 6.21 15.71
C LEU A 38 1.33 6.13 16.85
N THR A 39 0.40 7.10 16.91
CA THR A 39 -0.67 7.10 17.91
C THR A 39 -1.73 6.03 17.65
N LEU A 40 -1.84 5.53 16.41
CA LEU A 40 -2.74 4.42 16.08
C LEU A 40 -2.27 3.10 16.67
N PHE A 41 -0.97 2.94 16.87
CA PHE A 41 -0.37 1.76 17.50
C PHE A 41 -0.40 1.86 19.04
N GLY A 42 -1.50 2.40 19.60
CA GLY A 42 -1.72 2.51 21.04
C GLY A 42 -2.18 1.20 21.69
N THR A 43 -2.79 1.32 22.87
CA THR A 43 -3.25 0.17 23.68
C THR A 43 -4.32 -0.68 23.02
N SER A 44 -5.09 -0.12 22.09
CA SER A 44 -6.15 -0.82 21.37
C SER A 44 -5.67 -1.51 20.08
N PHE A 45 -4.41 -1.32 19.70
CA PHE A 45 -3.86 -1.96 18.52
C PHE A 45 -3.48 -3.42 18.85
N PRO A 46 -3.81 -4.39 17.99
CA PRO A 46 -3.39 -5.77 18.18
C PRO A 46 -1.87 -5.88 18.32
N TRP A 47 -1.42 -6.84 19.12
CA TRP A 47 0.01 -7.08 19.28
C TRP A 47 0.62 -7.59 17.96
N LEU A 48 1.71 -6.97 17.51
CA LEU A 48 2.48 -7.44 16.37
C LEU A 48 3.45 -8.54 16.81
N GLU A 49 3.59 -9.55 15.97
CA GLU A 49 4.46 -10.70 16.18
C GLU A 49 5.55 -10.77 15.11
N ASN A 50 6.59 -11.58 15.37
CA ASN A 50 7.63 -11.80 14.38
C ASN A 50 7.07 -12.49 13.13
N GLY A 51 7.32 -11.91 11.96
CA GLY A 51 6.85 -12.43 10.68
C GLY A 51 5.49 -11.89 10.25
N ASP A 52 4.88 -11.00 11.03
CA ASP A 52 3.65 -10.33 10.60
C ASP A 52 3.89 -9.47 9.36
N LEU A 53 2.88 -9.43 8.51
CA LEU A 53 2.80 -8.54 7.37
C LEU A 53 1.73 -7.48 7.64
N LEU A 54 2.15 -6.25 7.84
CA LEU A 54 1.28 -5.11 8.13
C LEU A 54 0.95 -4.34 6.86
N PHE A 55 -0.32 -4.27 6.54
CA PHE A 55 -0.85 -3.42 5.47
C PHE A 55 -1.35 -2.11 6.05
N ILE A 56 -1.04 -1.02 5.37
CA ILE A 56 -1.42 0.34 5.78
C ILE A 56 -1.98 1.07 4.56
N SER A 57 -3.15 1.67 4.71
CA SER A 57 -3.72 2.56 3.69
C SER A 57 -2.79 3.75 3.44
N SER A 58 -2.56 4.06 2.18
CA SER A 58 -1.80 5.23 1.73
C SER A 58 -2.32 6.53 2.34
N LYS A 59 -3.63 6.63 2.49
CA LYS A 59 -4.33 7.79 3.08
C LYS A 59 -3.84 8.10 4.50
N ILE A 60 -3.62 7.06 5.32
CA ILE A 60 -3.09 7.25 6.68
C ILE A 60 -1.68 7.81 6.64
N LEU A 61 -0.81 7.28 5.79
CA LEU A 61 0.54 7.79 5.62
C LEU A 61 0.54 9.23 5.06
N ALA A 62 -0.35 9.53 4.11
CA ALA A 62 -0.50 10.87 3.54
C ALA A 62 -0.90 11.91 4.58
N VAL A 63 -1.89 11.61 5.41
CA VAL A 63 -2.31 12.53 6.50
C VAL A 63 -1.18 12.71 7.51
N HIS A 64 -0.46 11.66 7.87
CA HIS A 64 0.73 11.75 8.73
C HIS A 64 1.79 12.71 8.16
N GLN A 65 1.97 12.71 6.86
CA GLN A 65 2.92 13.58 6.14
C GLN A 65 2.36 14.97 5.81
N TRP A 66 1.16 15.34 6.28
CA TRP A 66 0.48 16.61 5.92
C TRP A 66 0.19 16.76 4.43
N ARG A 67 0.03 15.65 3.73
CA ARG A 67 -0.30 15.63 2.30
C ARG A 67 -1.79 15.90 2.07
N CYS A 68 -2.31 16.97 2.69
CA CYS A 68 -3.71 17.36 2.65
C CYS A 68 -3.84 18.81 2.20
N VAL A 69 -4.78 19.08 1.28
CA VAL A 69 -5.10 20.41 0.78
C VAL A 69 -6.56 20.70 1.06
N LYS A 70 -6.88 21.80 1.72
CA LYS A 70 -8.27 22.15 2.04
C LYS A 70 -9.08 22.38 0.77
N ILE A 71 -10.23 21.75 0.65
CA ILE A 71 -11.16 21.94 -0.50
C ILE A 71 -11.56 23.41 -0.56
N GLY A 72 -11.51 23.99 -1.76
CA GLY A 72 -11.80 25.42 -1.99
C GLY A 72 -10.58 26.33 -1.92
N THR A 73 -9.39 25.85 -1.49
CA THR A 73 -8.14 26.64 -1.52
C THR A 73 -7.32 26.41 -2.79
N ALA A 74 -7.57 25.34 -3.51
CA ALA A 74 -6.97 25.02 -4.78
C ALA A 74 -7.97 24.25 -5.66
N GLU A 75 -7.84 24.40 -6.98
CA GLU A 75 -8.60 23.59 -7.93
C GLU A 75 -8.02 22.17 -8.00
N LYS A 76 -8.89 21.15 -7.94
CA LYS A 76 -8.49 19.75 -8.03
C LYS A 76 -7.68 19.46 -9.29
N LYS A 77 -8.07 20.05 -10.43
CA LYS A 77 -7.36 19.93 -11.71
C LYS A 77 -5.91 20.33 -11.57
N SER A 78 -5.64 21.53 -11.03
CA SER A 78 -4.29 22.03 -10.84
C SER A 78 -3.46 21.15 -9.90
N LEU A 79 -4.09 20.55 -8.88
CA LEU A 79 -3.42 19.60 -8.00
C LEU A 79 -3.04 18.32 -8.74
N ILE A 80 -3.95 17.78 -9.57
CA ILE A 80 -3.69 16.58 -10.37
C ILE A 80 -2.51 16.82 -11.33
N GLU A 81 -2.52 17.93 -12.05
CA GLU A 81 -1.45 18.30 -12.97
C GLU A 81 -0.10 18.44 -12.25
N LYS A 82 -0.09 19.05 -11.07
CA LYS A 82 1.11 19.26 -10.25
C LYS A 82 1.68 17.97 -9.67
N GLU A 83 0.81 17.05 -9.27
CA GLU A 83 1.22 15.80 -8.60
C GLU A 83 1.54 14.68 -9.60
N SER A 84 1.15 14.82 -10.88
CA SER A 84 1.39 13.83 -11.91
C SER A 84 2.73 14.04 -12.61
N GLU A 85 3.44 12.96 -12.90
CA GLU A 85 4.60 12.96 -13.82
C GLU A 85 4.13 13.09 -15.27
N LYS A 86 3.02 12.41 -15.59
CA LYS A 86 2.35 12.48 -16.89
C LYS A 86 0.85 12.39 -16.67
N TYR A 87 0.10 13.10 -17.51
CA TYR A 87 -1.35 13.03 -17.48
C TYR A 87 -1.95 13.13 -18.88
N LEU A 88 -3.10 12.47 -19.05
CA LEU A 88 -3.94 12.59 -20.23
C LEU A 88 -5.28 13.16 -19.81
N ILE A 89 -5.60 14.32 -20.36
CA ILE A 89 -6.93 14.93 -20.23
C ILE A 89 -7.76 14.46 -21.42
N ASN A 90 -8.94 13.89 -21.14
CA ASN A 90 -9.93 13.62 -22.15
C ASN A 90 -11.30 14.04 -21.62
N GLU A 91 -11.91 15.01 -22.27
CA GLU A 91 -13.23 15.55 -21.90
C GLU A 91 -14.34 14.50 -21.95
N HIS A 92 -14.10 13.38 -22.64
CA HIS A 92 -15.04 12.27 -22.75
C HIS A 92 -14.86 11.19 -21.65
N ILE A 93 -13.87 11.33 -20.76
CA ILE A 93 -13.74 10.40 -19.63
C ILE A 93 -14.85 10.69 -18.61
N PRO A 94 -15.69 9.71 -18.28
CA PRO A 94 -16.75 9.89 -17.30
C PRO A 94 -16.24 10.42 -15.96
N TRP A 95 -17.02 11.25 -15.30
CA TRP A 95 -16.74 11.84 -13.98
C TRP A 95 -15.49 12.73 -13.88
N GLY A 96 -14.96 13.22 -15.02
CA GLY A 96 -13.79 14.11 -15.01
C GLY A 96 -12.50 13.46 -14.46
N LEU A 97 -12.40 12.15 -14.59
CA LEU A 97 -11.18 11.43 -14.19
C LEU A 97 -10.04 11.74 -15.17
N TYR A 98 -8.85 11.92 -14.63
CA TYR A 98 -7.62 12.06 -15.40
C TYR A 98 -6.87 10.72 -15.38
N LEU A 99 -6.39 10.29 -16.54
CA LEU A 99 -5.44 9.18 -16.58
C LEU A 99 -4.06 9.75 -16.30
N THR A 100 -3.45 9.32 -15.22
CA THR A 100 -2.18 9.87 -14.75
C THR A 100 -1.14 8.80 -14.46
N ILE A 101 0.13 9.18 -14.57
CA ILE A 101 1.26 8.43 -14.02
C ILE A 101 1.80 9.27 -12.88
N THR A 102 1.82 8.71 -11.70
CA THR A 102 2.29 9.33 -10.48
C THR A 102 3.12 8.30 -9.72
N ASP A 103 4.35 8.64 -9.38
CA ASP A 103 5.30 7.76 -8.68
C ASP A 103 5.45 6.39 -9.36
N ASN A 104 5.68 6.41 -10.68
CA ASN A 104 5.75 5.24 -11.56
C ASN A 104 4.49 4.34 -11.56
N THR A 105 3.37 4.82 -11.05
CA THR A 105 2.11 4.10 -10.97
C THR A 105 1.06 4.72 -11.88
N LEU A 106 0.38 3.88 -12.67
CA LEU A 106 -0.80 4.31 -13.44
C LEU A 106 -2.00 4.36 -12.49
N ILE A 107 -2.39 5.55 -12.09
CA ILE A 107 -3.45 5.79 -11.11
C ILE A 107 -4.33 6.96 -11.57
N PRO A 108 -5.67 6.87 -11.48
CA PRO A 108 -6.54 7.98 -11.85
C PRO A 108 -6.32 9.21 -10.97
N SER A 109 -6.38 10.39 -11.59
CA SER A 109 -6.37 11.69 -10.89
C SER A 109 -5.23 11.86 -9.89
N ALA A 110 -4.04 11.35 -10.22
CA ALA A 110 -2.84 11.37 -9.36
C ALA A 110 -3.03 10.71 -7.98
N GLY A 111 -4.03 9.83 -7.84
CA GLY A 111 -4.39 9.22 -6.55
C GLY A 111 -4.99 10.21 -5.54
N ILE A 112 -5.42 11.39 -5.98
CA ILE A 112 -6.03 12.40 -5.10
C ILE A 112 -7.44 11.96 -4.70
N ASP A 113 -7.64 11.76 -3.40
CA ASP A 113 -8.90 11.30 -2.84
C ASP A 113 -9.60 12.40 -2.02
N GLU A 114 -10.92 12.36 -2.01
CA GLU A 114 -11.81 13.22 -1.23
C GLU A 114 -12.63 12.41 -0.22
N SER A 115 -12.69 11.09 -0.38
CA SER A 115 -13.49 10.23 0.49
C SER A 115 -12.87 10.13 1.87
N ASN A 116 -13.70 10.16 2.92
CA ASN A 116 -13.26 10.14 4.33
C ASN A 116 -12.20 11.20 4.68
N ALA A 117 -12.16 12.31 3.95
CA ALA A 117 -11.09 13.32 4.01
C ALA A 117 -11.49 14.59 4.79
N ASN A 118 -12.69 14.64 5.38
CA ASN A 118 -13.16 15.72 6.24
C ASN A 118 -12.96 17.14 5.65
N GLY A 119 -13.29 17.33 4.37
CA GLY A 119 -13.16 18.62 3.68
C GLY A 119 -11.77 18.93 3.12
N TYR A 120 -10.93 17.92 2.94
CA TYR A 120 -9.62 18.03 2.31
C TYR A 120 -9.51 17.15 1.06
N TYR A 121 -8.62 17.50 0.17
CA TYR A 121 -8.02 16.60 -0.80
C TYR A 121 -6.84 15.91 -0.11
N ILE A 122 -6.82 14.59 -0.11
CA ILE A 122 -5.69 13.81 0.36
C ILE A 122 -4.88 13.39 -0.86
N LEU A 123 -3.62 13.83 -0.90
CA LEU A 123 -2.68 13.51 -1.97
C LEU A 123 -1.97 12.19 -1.66
N LEU A 124 -1.34 11.55 -2.64
CA LEU A 124 -0.49 10.40 -2.37
C LEU A 124 0.67 10.76 -1.42
N PRO A 125 1.09 9.85 -0.55
CA PRO A 125 2.30 10.02 0.23
C PRO A 125 3.52 10.20 -0.67
N LYS A 126 4.59 10.75 -0.13
CA LYS A 126 5.91 10.84 -0.78
C LYS A 126 6.97 10.20 0.09
N ASP A 127 8.15 10.01 -0.50
CA ASP A 127 9.33 9.51 0.22
C ASP A 127 9.06 8.23 1.02
N TYR A 128 8.29 7.31 0.43
CA TYR A 128 7.89 6.03 1.05
C TYR A 128 9.07 5.32 1.71
N GLN A 129 10.23 5.28 1.04
CA GLN A 129 11.40 4.56 1.52
C GLN A 129 11.85 5.06 2.90
N GLU A 130 11.93 6.37 3.10
CA GLU A 130 12.33 6.94 4.37
C GLU A 130 11.26 6.80 5.44
N GLU A 131 10.03 7.15 5.10
CA GLU A 131 8.92 7.16 6.06
C GLU A 131 8.55 5.77 6.54
N VAL A 132 8.43 4.81 5.63
CA VAL A 132 8.12 3.43 5.99
C VAL A 132 9.28 2.78 6.75
N LYS A 133 10.54 3.11 6.43
CA LYS A 133 11.71 2.66 7.20
C LYS A 133 11.70 3.20 8.63
N LYS A 134 11.37 4.49 8.84
CA LYS A 134 11.23 5.08 10.16
C LYS A 134 10.13 4.37 10.96
N LEU A 135 8.95 4.22 10.35
CA LEU A 135 7.82 3.53 10.96
C LEU A 135 8.19 2.09 11.33
N HIS A 136 8.77 1.33 10.42
CA HIS A 136 9.22 -0.04 10.64
C HIS A 136 10.17 -0.13 11.84
N THR A 137 11.19 0.74 11.89
CA THR A 137 12.16 0.76 12.99
C THR A 137 11.49 1.06 14.33
N CYS A 138 10.55 2.01 14.36
CA CYS A 138 9.77 2.32 15.56
C CYS A 138 8.92 1.14 16.02
N LEU A 139 8.26 0.43 15.09
CA LEU A 139 7.39 -0.69 15.41
C LEU A 139 8.20 -1.91 15.91
N LEU A 140 9.34 -2.24 15.28
CA LEU A 140 10.23 -3.28 15.78
C LEU A 140 10.63 -3.03 17.23
N LYS A 141 11.03 -1.80 17.56
CA LYS A 141 11.41 -1.42 18.91
C LYS A 141 10.24 -1.47 19.87
N LYS A 142 9.07 -0.93 19.46
CA LYS A 142 7.87 -0.85 20.31
C LYS A 142 7.35 -2.21 20.71
N TYR A 143 7.28 -3.14 19.75
CA TYR A 143 6.75 -4.49 19.96
C TYR A 143 7.80 -5.52 20.32
N GLN A 144 9.08 -5.12 20.43
CA GLN A 144 10.22 -5.99 20.76
C GLN A 144 10.34 -7.20 19.81
N ILE A 145 10.07 -6.97 18.53
CA ILE A 145 10.15 -7.97 17.45
C ILE A 145 11.34 -7.67 16.54
N ASN A 146 11.82 -8.71 15.84
CA ASN A 146 12.99 -8.62 14.96
C ASN A 146 12.62 -8.66 13.48
N GLN A 147 11.38 -9.03 13.17
CA GLN A 147 10.91 -9.21 11.81
C GLN A 147 9.50 -8.68 11.68
N LEU A 148 9.32 -7.74 10.80
CA LEU A 148 8.05 -7.16 10.40
C LEU A 148 8.13 -6.81 8.93
N TRP A 149 7.05 -7.00 8.21
CA TRP A 149 6.93 -6.59 6.82
C TRP A 149 5.83 -5.55 6.71
N ILE A 150 6.02 -4.55 5.86
CA ILE A 150 5.04 -3.47 5.67
C ILE A 150 4.73 -3.33 4.19
N ILE A 151 3.45 -3.22 3.85
CA ILE A 151 2.96 -2.84 2.53
C ILE A 151 2.06 -1.62 2.68
N ILE A 152 2.35 -0.58 1.91
CA ILE A 152 1.46 0.56 1.75
C ILE A 152 0.53 0.26 0.58
N THR A 153 -0.76 0.24 0.85
CA THR A 153 -1.79 -0.08 -0.14
C THR A 153 -2.64 1.13 -0.47
N ASP A 154 -3.18 1.13 -1.65
CA ASP A 154 -4.20 2.07 -2.11
C ASP A 154 -5.22 1.36 -2.97
N THR A 155 -6.26 2.09 -3.37
CA THR A 155 -7.31 1.63 -4.27
C THR A 155 -7.20 2.33 -5.60
N THR A 156 -7.31 1.59 -6.69
CA THR A 156 -7.29 2.16 -8.03
C THR A 156 -8.31 1.52 -8.95
N SER A 157 -8.78 2.31 -9.92
CA SER A 157 -9.48 1.78 -11.09
C SER A 157 -8.48 1.40 -12.17
N ARG A 158 -8.69 0.26 -12.82
CA ARG A 158 -7.82 -0.20 -13.91
C ARG A 158 -8.50 -0.03 -15.26
N PRO A 159 -7.77 0.37 -16.32
CA PRO A 159 -8.33 0.44 -17.66
C PRO A 159 -9.01 -0.88 -18.05
N LEU A 160 -10.17 -0.78 -18.72
CA LEU A 160 -10.95 -1.90 -19.21
C LEU A 160 -11.41 -2.90 -18.12
N ARG A 161 -11.48 -2.46 -16.86
CA ARG A 161 -12.07 -3.22 -15.75
C ARG A 161 -13.14 -2.40 -15.05
N TYR A 162 -14.22 -3.05 -14.61
CA TYR A 162 -15.22 -2.43 -13.76
C TYR A 162 -14.79 -2.50 -12.29
N GLY A 163 -15.10 -1.42 -11.56
CA GLY A 163 -14.80 -1.34 -10.13
C GLY A 163 -13.36 -0.95 -9.81
N THR A 164 -13.07 -0.97 -8.54
CA THR A 164 -11.76 -0.68 -7.97
C THR A 164 -11.08 -1.95 -7.46
N ALA A 165 -9.78 -1.92 -7.34
CA ALA A 165 -9.00 -2.99 -6.72
C ALA A 165 -7.83 -2.39 -5.97
N GLY A 166 -7.38 -3.08 -4.94
CA GLY A 166 -6.19 -2.69 -4.21
C GLY A 166 -4.91 -2.82 -5.05
N ILE A 167 -3.98 -1.93 -4.81
CA ILE A 167 -2.62 -1.93 -5.36
C ILE A 167 -1.60 -1.76 -4.24
N ALA A 168 -0.37 -2.20 -4.47
CA ALA A 168 0.75 -1.95 -3.59
C ALA A 168 1.54 -0.73 -4.10
N LEU A 169 1.56 0.35 -3.34
CA LEU A 169 2.38 1.52 -3.65
C LEU A 169 3.83 1.35 -3.21
N TYR A 170 4.05 0.69 -2.07
CA TYR A 170 5.38 0.45 -1.54
C TYR A 170 5.41 -0.78 -0.63
N SER A 171 6.55 -1.46 -0.56
CA SER A 171 6.78 -2.57 0.37
C SER A 171 8.15 -2.47 1.03
N TYR A 172 8.25 -2.90 2.30
CA TYR A 172 9.47 -2.82 3.08
C TYR A 172 9.64 -4.02 4.02
N GLY A 173 10.89 -4.41 4.26
CA GLY A 173 11.28 -5.48 5.18
C GLY A 173 11.45 -6.84 4.54
N PHE A 174 11.04 -7.02 3.27
CA PHE A 174 11.17 -8.27 2.53
C PHE A 174 11.46 -8.01 1.05
N TYR A 175 11.78 -9.07 0.31
CA TYR A 175 11.94 -8.99 -1.15
C TYR A 175 10.57 -9.18 -1.82
N PRO A 176 10.11 -8.22 -2.65
CA PRO A 176 8.73 -8.21 -3.11
C PRO A 176 8.39 -9.25 -4.18
N LEU A 177 9.41 -9.80 -4.87
CA LEU A 177 9.21 -10.72 -5.97
C LEU A 177 9.57 -12.16 -5.59
N ILE A 178 8.68 -13.09 -5.86
CA ILE A 178 8.99 -14.53 -5.81
C ILE A 178 9.46 -14.95 -7.19
N ASP A 179 10.74 -15.25 -7.31
CA ASP A 179 11.37 -15.59 -8.59
C ASP A 179 11.15 -17.08 -8.91
N LYS A 180 10.45 -17.32 -10.02
CA LYS A 180 10.17 -18.66 -10.57
C LYS A 180 11.03 -19.00 -11.79
N ARG A 181 11.93 -18.11 -12.16
CA ARG A 181 12.83 -18.37 -13.29
C ARG A 181 13.82 -19.49 -12.93
N GLY A 182 14.01 -20.39 -13.86
CA GLY A 182 14.85 -21.58 -13.66
C GLY A 182 14.12 -22.78 -13.05
N GLU A 183 12.91 -22.61 -12.49
CA GLU A 183 12.06 -23.75 -12.13
C GLU A 183 11.45 -24.38 -13.40
N GLN A 184 11.04 -25.64 -13.31
CA GLN A 184 10.38 -26.35 -14.41
C GLN A 184 8.86 -26.30 -14.26
N ASP A 185 8.15 -26.19 -15.38
CA ASP A 185 6.71 -26.42 -15.42
C ASP A 185 6.36 -27.93 -15.32
N LEU A 186 5.06 -28.24 -15.37
CA LEU A 186 4.59 -29.63 -15.27
C LEU A 186 5.11 -30.55 -16.38
N PHE A 187 5.60 -30.00 -17.48
CA PHE A 187 6.10 -30.74 -18.64
C PHE A 187 7.62 -30.63 -18.80
N GLY A 188 8.31 -30.11 -17.79
CA GLY A 188 9.77 -29.98 -17.77
C GLY A 188 10.32 -28.77 -18.53
N LYS A 189 9.47 -27.85 -19.01
CA LYS A 189 9.93 -26.61 -19.65
C LYS A 189 10.39 -25.62 -18.58
N THR A 190 11.60 -25.09 -18.76
CA THR A 190 12.16 -24.10 -17.84
C THR A 190 11.42 -22.76 -17.94
N MET A 191 11.02 -22.22 -16.79
CA MET A 191 10.41 -20.90 -16.67
C MET A 191 11.48 -19.81 -16.88
N GLU A 192 11.24 -18.89 -17.80
CA GLU A 192 12.22 -17.85 -18.17
C GLU A 192 11.91 -16.47 -17.62
N LEU A 193 10.62 -16.13 -17.49
CA LEU A 193 10.17 -14.76 -17.20
C LEU A 193 9.39 -14.63 -15.89
N THR A 194 8.82 -15.71 -15.38
CA THR A 194 7.83 -15.64 -14.31
C THR A 194 8.43 -15.18 -12.98
N GLN A 195 7.97 -14.04 -12.51
CA GLN A 195 8.18 -13.52 -11.16
C GLN A 195 6.83 -13.10 -10.61
N ILE A 196 6.49 -13.55 -9.39
CA ILE A 196 5.22 -13.21 -8.74
C ILE A 196 5.44 -11.95 -7.91
N ASN A 197 4.66 -10.91 -8.18
CA ASN A 197 4.64 -9.70 -7.37
C ASN A 197 3.73 -9.92 -6.14
N LEU A 198 4.34 -10.30 -5.02
CA LEU A 198 3.62 -10.63 -3.79
C LEU A 198 2.84 -9.44 -3.20
N PRO A 199 3.43 -8.23 -3.06
CA PRO A 199 2.70 -7.07 -2.57
C PRO A 199 1.44 -6.76 -3.36
N GLU A 200 1.55 -6.73 -4.69
CA GLU A 200 0.42 -6.42 -5.57
C GLU A 200 -0.68 -7.48 -5.46
N SER A 201 -0.30 -8.76 -5.46
CA SER A 201 -1.25 -9.87 -5.35
C SER A 201 -2.03 -9.85 -4.03
N LEU A 202 -1.36 -9.54 -2.93
CA LEU A 202 -2.00 -9.47 -1.61
C LEU A 202 -2.82 -8.20 -1.44
N SER A 203 -2.35 -7.05 -1.93
CA SER A 203 -3.03 -5.77 -1.76
C SER A 203 -4.43 -5.77 -2.34
N SER A 204 -4.65 -6.43 -3.48
CA SER A 204 -5.98 -6.52 -4.08
C SER A 204 -6.99 -7.23 -3.17
N PHE A 205 -6.58 -8.28 -2.47
CA PHE A 205 -7.42 -9.01 -1.53
C PHE A 205 -7.56 -8.27 -0.19
N VAL A 206 -6.47 -7.73 0.32
CA VAL A 206 -6.43 -7.07 1.62
C VAL A 206 -7.28 -5.81 1.65
N VAL A 207 -7.23 -4.99 0.60
CA VAL A 207 -8.07 -3.79 0.50
C VAL A 207 -9.56 -4.14 0.53
N PHE A 208 -9.97 -5.23 -0.10
CA PHE A 208 -11.34 -5.74 0.02
C PHE A 208 -11.73 -6.05 1.48
N LEU A 209 -10.82 -6.62 2.27
CA LEU A 209 -11.07 -6.92 3.69
C LEU A 209 -11.02 -5.66 4.57
N MET A 210 -10.23 -4.66 4.20
CA MET A 210 -10.16 -3.38 4.91
C MET A 210 -11.41 -2.54 4.71
N GLY A 211 -12.10 -2.72 3.57
CA GLY A 211 -13.28 -1.93 3.21
C GLY A 211 -12.94 -0.57 2.61
N GLU A 212 -13.94 0.04 2.00
CA GLU A 212 -13.80 1.28 1.20
C GLU A 212 -14.66 2.43 1.74
N THR A 213 -15.48 2.21 2.76
CA THR A 213 -16.47 3.20 3.20
C THR A 213 -16.25 3.67 4.64
N ASN A 214 -16.95 3.10 5.60
CA ASN A 214 -16.96 3.54 7.00
C ASN A 214 -16.53 2.46 8.00
N GLU A 215 -15.85 1.45 7.53
CA GLU A 215 -15.38 0.32 8.34
C GLU A 215 -14.36 0.75 9.40
N GLN A 216 -13.65 1.84 9.18
CA GLN A 216 -12.58 2.34 10.05
C GLN A 216 -11.44 1.34 10.27
N THR A 217 -11.12 0.57 9.25
CA THR A 217 -10.05 -0.44 9.27
C THR A 217 -8.92 -0.09 8.30
N PRO A 218 -8.20 1.04 8.51
CA PRO A 218 -7.19 1.53 7.59
C PRO A 218 -5.88 0.70 7.63
N MET A 219 -5.83 -0.33 8.44
CA MET A 219 -4.72 -1.26 8.56
C MET A 219 -5.23 -2.69 8.65
N LEU A 220 -4.35 -3.63 8.24
CA LEU A 220 -4.62 -5.06 8.36
C LEU A 220 -3.31 -5.79 8.67
N ILE A 221 -3.38 -6.79 9.54
CA ILE A 221 -2.27 -7.70 9.84
C ILE A 221 -2.56 -9.04 9.17
N ALA A 222 -1.59 -9.56 8.40
CA ALA A 222 -1.60 -10.94 7.92
C ALA A 222 -0.52 -11.74 8.66
N ARG A 223 -0.93 -12.89 9.19
CA ARG A 223 -0.12 -13.77 10.05
C ARG A 223 -0.25 -15.21 9.61
#